data_efdf2eff13fd55209ca97c2e31601295
#
_entry.id   efdf2eff13fd55209ca97c2e31601295
#
_cell.length_a   1.000
_cell.length_b   1.000
_cell.length_c   1.000
_cell.angle_alpha   90.00
_cell.angle_beta   90.00
_cell.angle_gamma   90.00
#
_symmetry.space_group_name_H-M   'P 1'
#
loop_
_entity.id
_entity.type
_entity.pdbx_description
1 polymer ?
#
loop_
_entity_poly.entity_id
_entity_poly.type
_entity_poly.pdbx_seq_one_letter_code
_entity_poly.pdbx_strand_id
1 'polypeptide(L)'
;GSARFRSAGTVRQNGLPVSSSRGGFQAGVDLSGATLLKADALVEENANDVEYQGFRSTLSAALGDNWDATLVYAQQTIDADGVFFADPTLEDLQIQRYTQDEIKDEFDNMSLTLEGTIGDLEVIYAGAYTDRDTNQMVDYTDYLFVGQYLPYYICDYYVTYTTYAPGNVPTGTCGAPNLLVDSYTNTEVESHEIRINTDLSDTMSLTAGYFTSDTTLTELNQFNYPGSVG
;
A
#
# COMPACT_ATOMS: atom_id res chain seq x y z
N GLY A 1 -20.67 14.05 -6.98
CA GLY A 1 -19.60 15.03 -7.03
C GLY A 1 -18.27 14.39 -7.34
N SER A 2 -17.29 15.15 -7.78
CA SER A 2 -15.91 14.72 -8.00
C SER A 2 -14.96 15.63 -7.22
N ALA A 3 -13.86 15.10 -6.76
CA ALA A 3 -12.83 15.85 -6.09
C ALA A 3 -11.44 15.35 -6.53
N ARG A 4 -10.50 16.29 -6.62
CA ARG A 4 -9.08 16.03 -6.84
C ARG A 4 -8.30 16.81 -5.80
N PHE A 5 -7.35 16.15 -5.17
CA PHE A 5 -6.47 16.74 -4.18
C PHE A 5 -5.05 16.23 -4.38
N ARG A 6 -4.07 17.12 -4.26
CA ARG A 6 -2.65 16.80 -4.28
C ARG A 6 -1.97 17.50 -3.12
N SER A 7 -1.19 16.75 -2.34
CA SER A 7 -0.32 17.32 -1.31
C SER A 7 1.12 17.35 -1.81
N ALA A 8 1.83 18.43 -1.51
CA ALA A 8 3.28 18.46 -1.71
C ALA A 8 3.95 17.51 -0.72
N GLY A 9 4.94 16.77 -1.17
CA GLY A 9 5.80 15.98 -0.32
C GLY A 9 6.67 16.86 0.59
N THR A 10 7.15 16.26 1.67
CA THR A 10 8.00 16.93 2.66
C THR A 10 9.30 16.20 2.93
N VAL A 11 9.44 14.97 2.44
CA VAL A 11 10.63 14.13 2.63
C VAL A 11 11.59 14.31 1.47
N ARG A 12 12.85 14.55 1.78
CA ARG A 12 13.93 14.58 0.81
C ARG A 12 14.54 13.19 0.64
N GLN A 13 14.65 12.74 -0.58
CA GLN A 13 15.31 11.52 -0.95
C GLN A 13 16.78 11.76 -1.27
N ASN A 14 17.67 10.96 -0.69
CA ASN A 14 19.12 11.09 -0.84
C ASN A 14 19.71 9.92 -1.64
N GLY A 15 20.62 10.22 -2.54
CA GLY A 15 21.42 9.24 -3.28
C GLY A 15 22.72 8.82 -2.57
N LEU A 16 22.69 8.69 -1.25
CA LEU A 16 23.87 8.30 -0.48
C LEU A 16 24.28 6.84 -0.75
N PRO A 17 25.58 6.53 -0.78
CA PRO A 17 26.01 5.15 -0.91
C PRO A 17 25.68 4.35 0.34
N VAL A 18 25.58 3.05 0.18
CA VAL A 18 25.47 2.13 1.33
C VAL A 18 26.65 2.33 2.29
N SER A 19 26.36 2.37 3.56
CA SER A 19 27.37 2.50 4.63
C SER A 19 27.29 1.31 5.57
N SER A 20 28.45 0.76 5.92
CA SER A 20 28.56 -0.29 6.94
C SER A 20 28.11 0.16 8.34
N SER A 21 28.02 1.45 8.57
CA SER A 21 27.53 2.02 9.84
C SER A 21 26.01 2.15 9.92
N ARG A 22 25.31 1.98 8.79
CA ARG A 22 23.87 2.03 8.76
C ARG A 22 23.30 0.79 9.43
N GLY A 23 22.62 0.95 10.50
CA GLY A 23 21.81 0.07 11.35
C GLY A 23 21.80 -1.45 11.13
N GLY A 24 21.17 -2.14 12.04
CA GLY A 24 20.87 -3.56 11.95
C GLY A 24 22.06 -4.51 12.18
N PHE A 25 21.87 -5.77 11.86
CA PHE A 25 22.85 -6.85 12.02
C PHE A 25 24.08 -6.72 11.09
N GLN A 26 24.01 -5.81 10.15
CA GLN A 26 25.11 -5.47 9.23
C GLN A 26 26.12 -4.48 9.82
N ALA A 27 25.88 -3.99 11.01
CA ALA A 27 26.90 -3.27 11.76
C ALA A 27 28.13 -4.17 11.95
N GLY A 28 29.10 -4.06 11.04
CA GLY A 28 30.29 -4.91 11.04
C GLY A 28 30.71 -5.45 9.68
N VAL A 29 29.91 -5.27 8.62
CA VAL A 29 30.38 -5.49 7.25
C VAL A 29 31.26 -4.30 6.86
N ASP A 30 32.55 -4.53 6.71
CA ASP A 30 33.50 -3.53 6.27
C ASP A 30 33.51 -3.46 4.72
N LEU A 31 32.93 -2.40 4.16
CA LEU A 31 32.91 -2.13 2.71
C LEU A 31 34.03 -1.18 2.27
N SER A 32 35.01 -0.89 3.12
CA SER A 32 36.09 0.07 2.81
C SER A 32 36.96 -0.35 1.62
N GLY A 33 37.00 -1.66 1.30
CA GLY A 33 37.70 -2.19 0.14
C GLY A 33 36.94 -2.12 -1.19
N ALA A 34 35.67 -1.71 -1.17
CA ALA A 34 34.79 -1.73 -2.32
C ALA A 34 34.45 -0.30 -2.82
N THR A 35 34.23 -0.17 -4.11
CA THR A 35 33.66 1.05 -4.69
C THR A 35 32.13 0.96 -4.63
N LEU A 36 31.52 1.89 -3.90
CA LEU A 36 30.08 1.95 -3.77
C LEU A 36 29.46 2.90 -4.80
N LEU A 37 28.51 2.42 -5.56
CA LEU A 37 27.71 3.24 -6.47
C LEU A 37 26.62 3.98 -5.68
N LYS A 38 26.27 5.17 -6.16
CA LYS A 38 25.24 6.02 -5.56
C LYS A 38 23.95 5.95 -6.37
N ALA A 39 22.85 6.19 -5.70
CA ALA A 39 21.53 6.35 -6.31
C ALA A 39 21.23 7.84 -6.62
N ASP A 40 22.19 8.54 -7.23
CA ASP A 40 22.09 10.00 -7.45
C ASP A 40 20.90 10.40 -8.34
N ALA A 41 20.42 9.48 -9.20
CA ALA A 41 19.24 9.70 -10.04
C ALA A 41 17.93 9.82 -9.22
N LEU A 42 17.93 9.36 -7.97
CA LEU A 42 16.78 9.39 -7.08
C LEU A 42 16.83 10.55 -6.07
N VAL A 43 17.80 11.46 -6.19
CA VAL A 43 17.89 12.64 -5.32
C VAL A 43 16.75 13.59 -5.66
N GLU A 44 15.84 13.76 -4.73
CA GLU A 44 14.62 14.53 -4.93
C GLU A 44 14.20 15.25 -3.64
N GLU A 45 13.71 16.48 -3.79
CA GLU A 45 13.04 17.24 -2.76
C GLU A 45 11.53 16.96 -2.84
N ASN A 46 10.88 16.82 -1.70
CA ASN A 46 9.44 16.52 -1.62
C ASN A 46 9.08 15.20 -2.34
N ALA A 47 9.85 14.16 -2.08
CA ALA A 47 9.74 12.86 -2.76
C ALA A 47 8.48 12.05 -2.40
N ASN A 48 7.59 12.57 -1.56
CA ASN A 48 6.40 11.88 -1.09
C ASN A 48 5.10 12.63 -1.43
N ASP A 49 4.98 13.02 -2.67
CA ASP A 49 3.74 13.64 -3.19
C ASP A 49 2.56 12.65 -3.17
N VAL A 50 1.36 13.15 -2.93
CA VAL A 50 0.12 12.35 -2.97
C VAL A 50 -0.96 13.07 -3.76
N GLU A 51 -1.56 12.37 -4.69
CA GLU A 51 -2.72 12.84 -5.43
C GLU A 51 -3.94 11.95 -5.16
N TYR A 52 -5.07 12.59 -4.83
CA TYR A 52 -6.37 11.94 -4.67
C TYR A 52 -7.32 12.44 -5.74
N GLN A 53 -7.99 11.53 -6.40
CA GLN A 53 -9.07 11.83 -7.32
C GLN A 53 -10.28 10.97 -6.99
N GLY A 54 -11.46 11.55 -6.90
CA GLY A 54 -12.66 10.80 -6.58
C GLY A 54 -13.92 11.33 -7.25
N PHE A 55 -14.84 10.41 -7.44
CA PHE A 55 -16.16 10.66 -7.96
C PHE A 55 -17.21 9.91 -7.14
N ARG A 56 -18.32 10.56 -6.85
CA ARG A 56 -19.48 9.91 -6.22
C ARG A 56 -20.76 10.39 -6.86
N SER A 57 -21.64 9.46 -7.19
CA SER A 57 -22.98 9.69 -7.67
C SER A 57 -23.99 8.99 -6.77
N THR A 58 -25.11 9.65 -6.52
CA THR A 58 -26.24 9.06 -5.79
C THR A 58 -27.49 9.33 -6.60
N LEU A 59 -28.26 8.27 -6.83
CA LEU A 59 -29.57 8.31 -7.45
C LEU A 59 -30.60 7.75 -6.45
N SER A 60 -31.57 8.55 -6.11
CA SER A 60 -32.69 8.12 -5.26
C SER A 60 -34.01 8.23 -6.04
N ALA A 61 -34.87 7.26 -5.85
CA ALA A 61 -36.17 7.19 -6.51
C ALA A 61 -37.23 6.60 -5.58
N ALA A 62 -38.40 7.23 -5.55
CA ALA A 62 -39.58 6.64 -4.94
C ALA A 62 -40.16 5.57 -5.88
N LEU A 63 -40.39 4.37 -5.36
CA LEU A 63 -40.96 3.23 -6.08
C LEU A 63 -42.40 3.00 -5.60
N GLY A 64 -43.29 3.85 -6.06
CA GLY A 64 -44.67 3.90 -5.58
C GLY A 64 -44.79 4.67 -4.26
N ASP A 65 -45.82 4.32 -3.45
CA ASP A 65 -46.15 5.07 -2.23
C ASP A 65 -45.39 4.60 -0.98
N ASN A 66 -44.77 3.39 -1.04
CA ASN A 66 -44.28 2.72 0.16
C ASN A 66 -42.82 2.28 0.07
N TRP A 67 -42.13 2.54 -1.03
CA TRP A 67 -40.76 2.11 -1.24
C TRP A 67 -39.88 3.22 -1.79
N ASP A 68 -38.67 3.28 -1.28
CA ASP A 68 -37.59 4.12 -1.77
C ASP A 68 -36.39 3.26 -2.15
N ALA A 69 -35.74 3.64 -3.24
CA ALA A 69 -34.49 3.05 -3.70
C ALA A 69 -33.39 4.09 -3.75
N THR A 70 -32.23 3.77 -3.22
CA THR A 70 -31.04 4.60 -3.35
C THR A 70 -29.89 3.78 -3.90
N LEU A 71 -29.38 4.18 -5.06
CA LEU A 71 -28.19 3.65 -5.69
C LEU A 71 -27.03 4.65 -5.50
N VAL A 72 -25.92 4.17 -4.99
CA VAL A 72 -24.69 4.94 -4.89
C VAL A 72 -23.60 4.25 -5.70
N TYR A 73 -22.88 5.05 -6.47
CA TYR A 73 -21.62 4.64 -7.08
C TYR A 73 -20.53 5.61 -6.64
N ALA A 74 -19.40 5.08 -6.21
CA ALA A 74 -18.23 5.85 -5.83
C ALA A 74 -16.98 5.22 -6.42
N GLN A 75 -16.08 6.06 -6.90
CA GLN A 75 -14.77 5.70 -7.39
C GLN A 75 -13.73 6.62 -6.75
N GLN A 76 -12.57 6.09 -6.39
CA GLN A 76 -11.44 6.88 -5.93
C GLN A 76 -10.14 6.27 -6.43
N THR A 77 -9.23 7.15 -6.81
CA THR A 77 -7.84 6.83 -7.14
C THR A 77 -6.92 7.58 -6.18
N ILE A 78 -5.92 6.89 -5.66
CA ILE A 78 -4.81 7.46 -4.90
C ILE A 78 -3.54 7.15 -5.68
N ASP A 79 -2.75 8.17 -5.95
CA ASP A 79 -1.43 8.07 -6.55
C ASP A 79 -0.45 8.73 -5.58
N ALA A 80 0.45 7.95 -5.00
CA ALA A 80 1.38 8.42 -3.98
C ALA A 80 2.80 7.97 -4.32
N ASP A 81 3.70 8.94 -4.33
CA ASP A 81 5.13 8.73 -4.47
C ASP A 81 5.80 8.71 -3.10
N GLY A 82 6.91 7.97 -3.01
CA GLY A 82 7.75 7.95 -1.83
C GLY A 82 7.08 7.39 -0.59
N VAL A 83 7.62 7.78 0.56
CA VAL A 83 7.19 7.30 1.88
C VAL A 83 6.97 8.45 2.86
N PHE A 84 6.18 8.19 3.91
CA PHE A 84 5.82 9.17 4.94
C PHE A 84 6.68 9.06 6.21
N PHE A 85 7.87 8.49 6.12
CA PHE A 85 8.82 8.41 7.22
C PHE A 85 10.19 8.94 6.79
N ALA A 86 11.02 9.29 7.75
CA ALA A 86 12.39 9.78 7.56
C ALA A 86 13.37 8.90 8.35
N ASP A 87 14.61 8.86 7.90
CA ASP A 87 15.68 8.15 8.58
C ASP A 87 16.23 9.04 9.73
N PRO A 88 16.12 8.61 10.99
CA PRO A 88 16.58 9.42 12.14
C PRO A 88 18.11 9.57 12.20
N THR A 89 18.86 8.84 11.37
CA THR A 89 20.32 8.94 11.28
C THR A 89 20.79 9.98 10.25
N LEU A 90 19.86 10.52 9.46
CA LEU A 90 20.08 11.61 8.52
C LEU A 90 19.61 12.95 9.11
N GLU A 91 19.67 14.01 8.33
CA GLU A 91 19.09 15.31 8.71
C GLU A 91 17.55 15.22 8.73
N ASP A 92 16.90 16.24 9.29
CA ASP A 92 15.44 16.29 9.39
C ASP A 92 14.76 16.08 8.04
N LEU A 93 13.74 15.22 8.05
CA LEU A 93 12.92 14.89 6.88
C LEU A 93 13.70 14.35 5.68
N GLN A 94 14.76 13.61 5.94
CA GLN A 94 15.52 12.93 4.90
C GLN A 94 15.37 11.43 4.97
N ILE A 95 15.41 10.81 3.81
CA ILE A 95 15.43 9.36 3.65
C ILE A 95 16.42 8.96 2.55
N GLN A 96 16.97 7.77 2.67
CA GLN A 96 17.80 7.16 1.66
C GLN A 96 17.01 6.09 0.91
N ARG A 97 16.96 6.18 -0.42
CA ARG A 97 16.29 5.23 -1.29
C ARG A 97 17.17 4.86 -2.47
N TYR A 98 17.01 3.63 -2.94
CA TYR A 98 17.70 3.07 -4.10
C TYR A 98 16.72 2.70 -5.21
N THR A 99 15.43 2.71 -4.91
CA THR A 99 14.33 2.53 -5.86
C THR A 99 13.25 3.54 -5.48
N GLN A 100 12.51 4.04 -6.45
CA GLN A 100 11.34 4.88 -6.20
C GLN A 100 10.28 4.05 -5.49
N ASP A 101 9.72 4.57 -4.42
CA ASP A 101 8.51 4.01 -3.80
C ASP A 101 7.29 4.61 -4.50
N GLU A 102 6.30 3.77 -4.80
CA GLU A 102 5.04 4.17 -5.42
C GLU A 102 3.89 3.35 -4.87
N ILE A 103 2.73 3.98 -4.71
CA ILE A 103 1.46 3.30 -4.46
C ILE A 103 0.41 3.88 -5.38
N LYS A 104 -0.24 2.99 -6.15
CA LYS A 104 -1.46 3.29 -6.88
C LYS A 104 -2.58 2.44 -6.31
N ASP A 105 -3.61 3.10 -5.81
CA ASP A 105 -4.76 2.47 -5.20
C ASP A 105 -6.02 2.99 -5.86
N GLU A 106 -6.80 2.09 -6.42
CA GLU A 106 -8.05 2.40 -7.10
C GLU A 106 -9.15 1.57 -6.48
N PHE A 107 -10.28 2.17 -6.15
CA PHE A 107 -11.44 1.42 -5.77
C PHE A 107 -12.71 1.94 -6.44
N ASP A 108 -13.56 0.99 -6.77
CA ASP A 108 -14.93 1.17 -7.20
C ASP A 108 -15.88 0.59 -6.15
N ASN A 109 -16.88 1.33 -5.80
CA ASN A 109 -17.93 0.87 -4.89
C ASN A 109 -19.29 1.16 -5.46
N MET A 110 -20.15 0.17 -5.49
CA MET A 110 -21.56 0.32 -5.85
C MET A 110 -22.43 -0.24 -4.71
N SER A 111 -23.42 0.53 -4.28
CA SER A 111 -24.39 0.05 -3.28
C SER A 111 -25.81 0.40 -3.66
N LEU A 112 -26.72 -0.51 -3.33
CA LEU A 112 -28.16 -0.35 -3.47
C LEU A 112 -28.82 -0.51 -2.09
N THR A 113 -29.60 0.49 -1.71
CA THR A 113 -30.48 0.40 -0.54
C THR A 113 -31.93 0.47 -1.02
N LEU A 114 -32.73 -0.46 -0.56
CA LEU A 114 -34.19 -0.45 -0.74
C LEU A 114 -34.82 -0.37 0.64
N GLU A 115 -35.65 0.62 0.85
CA GLU A 115 -36.37 0.85 2.09
C GLU A 115 -37.86 0.93 1.80
N GLY A 116 -38.66 0.28 2.64
CA GLY A 116 -40.11 0.31 2.43
C GLY A 116 -40.90 -0.39 3.49
N THR A 117 -42.23 -0.43 3.30
CA THR A 117 -43.14 -1.03 4.22
C THR A 117 -44.01 -2.10 3.56
N ILE A 118 -44.24 -3.22 4.30
CA ILE A 118 -45.16 -4.30 3.94
C ILE A 118 -46.13 -4.46 5.11
N GLY A 119 -47.30 -3.87 5.01
CA GLY A 119 -48.22 -3.79 6.17
C GLY A 119 -47.58 -2.95 7.28
N ASP A 120 -47.42 -3.56 8.47
CA ASP A 120 -46.80 -2.94 9.64
C ASP A 120 -45.28 -3.24 9.74
N LEU A 121 -44.73 -3.94 8.77
CA LEU A 121 -43.30 -4.25 8.72
C LEU A 121 -42.57 -3.19 7.91
N GLU A 122 -41.59 -2.57 8.54
CA GLU A 122 -40.54 -1.81 7.83
C GLU A 122 -39.46 -2.78 7.35
N VAL A 123 -39.09 -2.71 6.09
CA VAL A 123 -38.11 -3.59 5.46
C VAL A 123 -37.00 -2.74 4.85
N ILE A 124 -35.76 -3.09 5.16
CA ILE A 124 -34.56 -2.48 4.60
C ILE A 124 -33.70 -3.59 3.98
N TYR A 125 -33.36 -3.42 2.72
CA TYR A 125 -32.33 -4.19 2.05
C TYR A 125 -31.17 -3.29 1.72
N ALA A 126 -29.94 -3.72 2.03
CA ALA A 126 -28.71 -3.07 1.61
C ALA A 126 -27.77 -4.10 0.97
N GLY A 127 -27.39 -3.85 -0.29
CA GLY A 127 -26.40 -4.63 -1.01
C GLY A 127 -25.27 -3.74 -1.46
N ALA A 128 -24.03 -4.22 -1.40
CA ALA A 128 -22.87 -3.50 -1.88
C ALA A 128 -21.86 -4.44 -2.53
N TYR A 129 -21.18 -3.89 -3.55
CA TYR A 129 -20.04 -4.49 -4.20
C TYR A 129 -18.90 -3.48 -4.20
N THR A 130 -17.71 -3.94 -3.81
CA THR A 130 -16.47 -3.16 -3.84
C THR A 130 -15.42 -3.97 -4.56
N ASP A 131 -14.72 -3.32 -5.47
CA ASP A 131 -13.53 -3.82 -6.14
C ASP A 131 -12.40 -2.82 -5.90
N ARG A 132 -11.27 -3.31 -5.39
CA ARG A 132 -10.12 -2.47 -5.06
C ARG A 132 -8.84 -3.11 -5.57
N ASP A 133 -8.14 -2.36 -6.40
CA ASP A 133 -6.82 -2.70 -6.91
C ASP A 133 -5.76 -1.81 -6.26
N THR A 134 -4.72 -2.45 -5.71
CA THR A 134 -3.55 -1.75 -5.18
C THR A 134 -2.29 -2.28 -5.86
N ASN A 135 -1.58 -1.39 -6.53
CA ASN A 135 -0.25 -1.65 -7.08
C ASN A 135 0.76 -0.85 -6.26
N GLN A 136 1.77 -1.53 -5.75
CA GLN A 136 2.76 -0.92 -4.90
C GLN A 136 4.16 -1.37 -5.31
N MET A 137 5.07 -0.41 -5.49
CA MET A 137 6.50 -0.66 -5.58
C MET A 137 7.19 -0.07 -4.35
N VAL A 138 7.91 -0.91 -3.63
CA VAL A 138 8.56 -0.53 -2.37
C VAL A 138 10.05 -0.80 -2.43
N ASP A 139 10.84 0.20 -2.10
CA ASP A 139 12.25 0.00 -1.81
C ASP A 139 12.40 -0.77 -0.49
N TYR A 140 12.76 -2.04 -0.61
CA TYR A 140 12.96 -2.95 0.52
C TYR A 140 14.44 -3.16 0.83
N THR A 141 15.31 -2.28 0.33
CA THR A 141 16.78 -2.38 0.42
C THR A 141 17.26 -2.48 1.86
N ASP A 142 16.59 -1.84 2.80
CA ASP A 142 16.94 -1.89 4.22
C ASP A 142 16.91 -3.31 4.79
N TYR A 143 16.14 -4.21 4.18
CA TYR A 143 16.15 -5.63 4.55
C TYR A 143 17.51 -6.28 4.31
N LEU A 144 18.28 -5.83 3.33
CA LEU A 144 19.61 -6.34 3.05
C LEU A 144 20.61 -6.04 4.18
N PHE A 145 20.29 -5.08 5.05
CA PHE A 145 21.07 -4.75 6.25
C PHE A 145 20.73 -5.61 7.44
N VAL A 146 19.70 -6.44 7.36
CA VAL A 146 19.34 -7.42 8.37
C VAL A 146 20.06 -8.74 8.10
N GLY A 147 21.28 -8.87 8.54
CA GLY A 147 22.11 -10.05 8.29
C GLY A 147 23.34 -9.71 7.42
N GLN A 148 24.12 -10.69 7.03
CA GLN A 148 25.37 -10.48 6.29
C GLN A 148 25.17 -10.68 4.77
N TYR A 149 24.02 -10.30 4.22
CA TYR A 149 23.66 -10.60 2.83
C TYR A 149 24.06 -9.52 1.83
N LEU A 150 24.31 -8.29 2.30
CA LEU A 150 24.56 -7.15 1.45
C LEU A 150 25.66 -7.39 0.38
N PRO A 151 26.88 -7.84 0.72
CA PRO A 151 27.92 -8.07 -0.29
C PRO A 151 27.56 -9.16 -1.29
N TYR A 152 26.78 -10.14 -0.87
CA TYR A 152 26.35 -11.26 -1.71
C TYR A 152 25.45 -10.79 -2.86
N TYR A 153 24.56 -9.84 -2.59
CA TYR A 153 23.56 -9.42 -3.56
C TYR A 153 24.00 -8.26 -4.45
N ILE A 154 24.94 -7.42 -4.00
CA ILE A 154 25.20 -6.16 -4.67
C ILE A 154 26.62 -5.97 -5.18
N CYS A 155 27.56 -6.84 -4.80
CA CYS A 155 28.95 -6.70 -5.22
C CYS A 155 29.29 -7.70 -6.32
N ASP A 156 30.17 -7.28 -7.27
CA ASP A 156 30.77 -8.15 -8.30
C ASP A 156 31.81 -9.13 -7.73
N TYR A 157 31.89 -9.20 -6.43
CA TYR A 157 32.71 -10.14 -5.70
C TYR A 157 31.88 -11.35 -5.28
N TYR A 158 32.28 -12.53 -5.74
CA TYR A 158 31.63 -13.78 -5.36
C TYR A 158 31.89 -14.12 -3.88
N VAL A 159 30.87 -13.99 -3.06
CA VAL A 159 30.91 -14.33 -1.63
C VAL A 159 30.26 -15.69 -1.43
N THR A 160 31.03 -16.72 -1.06
CA THR A 160 30.47 -17.98 -0.62
C THR A 160 30.12 -17.92 0.87
N TYR A 161 29.22 -18.79 1.36
CA TYR A 161 28.93 -18.90 2.78
C TYR A 161 30.18 -19.15 3.62
N THR A 162 31.19 -19.80 3.07
CA THR A 162 32.47 -20.07 3.76
C THR A 162 33.39 -18.85 3.82
N THR A 163 33.24 -17.89 2.91
CA THR A 163 33.97 -16.62 2.91
C THR A 163 33.23 -15.50 3.65
N TYR A 164 32.04 -15.79 4.12
CA TYR A 164 31.17 -14.89 4.85
C TYR A 164 31.54 -14.81 6.33
N ALA A 165 32.81 -14.86 6.64
CA ALA A 165 33.29 -14.72 8.02
C ALA A 165 33.43 -13.25 8.41
N PRO A 166 33.17 -12.89 9.68
CA PRO A 166 33.46 -11.55 10.15
C PRO A 166 34.92 -11.18 9.83
N GLY A 167 35.11 -10.04 9.19
CA GLY A 167 36.42 -9.54 8.76
C GLY A 167 36.81 -9.77 7.31
N ASN A 168 35.99 -10.48 6.51
CA ASN A 168 36.17 -10.48 5.05
C ASN A 168 35.64 -9.17 4.46
N VAL A 169 36.50 -8.46 3.80
CA VAL A 169 36.20 -7.18 3.14
C VAL A 169 35.98 -7.43 1.65
N PRO A 170 34.79 -7.18 1.10
CA PRO A 170 34.58 -7.24 -0.34
C PRO A 170 35.52 -6.26 -1.05
N THR A 171 36.11 -6.72 -2.15
CA THR A 171 36.90 -5.88 -3.07
C THR A 171 36.15 -5.82 -4.39
N GLY A 172 36.22 -4.72 -5.09
CA GLY A 172 35.53 -4.56 -6.37
C GLY A 172 34.42 -3.51 -6.29
N THR A 173 33.51 -3.56 -7.25
CA THR A 173 32.40 -2.60 -7.33
C THR A 173 31.14 -3.22 -6.73
N CYS A 174 30.57 -2.52 -5.80
CA CYS A 174 29.24 -2.85 -5.29
C CYS A 174 28.22 -1.91 -5.94
N GLY A 175 27.20 -2.47 -6.56
CA GLY A 175 26.07 -1.73 -7.10
C GLY A 175 25.29 -1.03 -6.00
N ALA A 176 24.38 -0.15 -6.40
CA ALA A 176 23.37 0.33 -5.47
C ALA A 176 22.54 -0.88 -4.98
N PRO A 177 22.39 -1.07 -3.68
CA PRO A 177 21.68 -2.22 -3.15
C PRO A 177 20.19 -1.96 -3.30
N ASN A 178 19.63 -2.22 -4.45
CA ASN A 178 18.22 -2.07 -4.66
C ASN A 178 17.52 -3.43 -4.62
N LEU A 179 17.02 -3.77 -3.49
CA LEU A 179 15.97 -4.76 -3.32
C LEU A 179 14.64 -4.03 -3.39
N LEU A 180 13.82 -4.37 -4.36
CA LEU A 180 12.48 -3.84 -4.49
C LEU A 180 11.43 -4.94 -4.39
N VAL A 181 10.27 -4.58 -3.89
CA VAL A 181 9.10 -5.44 -3.87
C VAL A 181 8.02 -4.81 -4.75
N ASP A 182 7.65 -5.53 -5.81
CA ASP A 182 6.44 -5.24 -6.56
C ASP A 182 5.29 -6.04 -5.95
N SER A 183 4.30 -5.35 -5.46
CA SER A 183 3.12 -5.94 -4.84
C SER A 183 1.87 -5.54 -5.59
N TYR A 184 1.06 -6.53 -5.91
CA TYR A 184 -0.28 -6.35 -6.44
C TYR A 184 -1.28 -7.00 -5.49
N THR A 185 -2.32 -6.26 -5.16
CA THR A 185 -3.43 -6.77 -4.35
C THR A 185 -4.73 -6.35 -5.00
N ASN A 186 -5.61 -7.33 -5.28
CA ASN A 186 -6.99 -7.09 -5.64
C ASN A 186 -7.89 -7.62 -4.53
N THR A 187 -8.87 -6.83 -4.13
CA THR A 187 -9.86 -7.19 -3.11
C THR A 187 -11.26 -6.93 -3.65
N GLU A 188 -12.01 -8.00 -3.85
CA GLU A 188 -13.43 -7.94 -4.19
C GLU A 188 -14.26 -8.26 -2.95
N VAL A 189 -15.25 -7.42 -2.64
CA VAL A 189 -16.17 -7.63 -1.52
C VAL A 189 -17.60 -7.49 -2.00
N GLU A 190 -18.39 -8.52 -1.80
CA GLU A 190 -19.84 -8.49 -2.00
C GLU A 190 -20.53 -8.65 -0.64
N SER A 191 -21.52 -7.82 -0.37
CA SER A 191 -22.27 -7.90 0.88
C SER A 191 -23.75 -7.64 0.67
N HIS A 192 -24.56 -8.35 1.48
CA HIS A 192 -26.02 -8.20 1.49
C HIS A 192 -26.53 -8.20 2.92
N GLU A 193 -27.41 -7.28 3.21
CA GLU A 193 -28.17 -7.23 4.47
C GLU A 193 -29.64 -7.07 4.16
N ILE A 194 -30.47 -7.82 4.86
CA ILE A 194 -31.90 -7.58 4.95
C ILE A 194 -32.28 -7.41 6.41
N ARG A 195 -33.02 -6.36 6.70
CA ARG A 195 -33.48 -6.03 8.05
C ARG A 195 -34.96 -5.76 8.03
N ILE A 196 -35.65 -6.22 9.07
CA ILE A 196 -37.06 -5.92 9.32
C ILE A 196 -37.22 -5.26 10.68
N ASN A 197 -38.08 -4.26 10.76
CA ASN A 197 -38.48 -3.62 12.01
C ASN A 197 -40.01 -3.64 12.11
N THR A 198 -40.53 -3.87 13.31
CA THR A 198 -41.97 -3.79 13.57
C THR A 198 -42.21 -3.50 15.04
N ASP A 199 -43.31 -2.83 15.31
CA ASP A 199 -43.80 -2.65 16.67
C ASP A 199 -44.70 -3.84 17.04
N LEU A 200 -44.35 -4.54 18.11
CA LEU A 200 -45.14 -5.65 18.66
C LEU A 200 -46.23 -5.15 19.61
N SER A 201 -46.03 -3.98 20.23
CA SER A 201 -46.97 -3.29 21.09
C SER A 201 -46.53 -1.82 21.27
N ASP A 202 -47.32 -1.00 21.96
CA ASP A 202 -46.99 0.39 22.29
C ASP A 202 -45.66 0.56 23.06
N THR A 203 -45.11 -0.51 23.61
CA THR A 203 -43.91 -0.50 24.44
C THR A 203 -42.80 -1.46 23.95
N MET A 204 -43.05 -2.21 22.91
CA MET A 204 -42.11 -3.21 22.39
C MET A 204 -41.98 -3.11 20.87
N SER A 205 -40.75 -2.99 20.40
CA SER A 205 -40.39 -3.13 18.99
C SER A 205 -39.45 -4.33 18.79
N LEU A 206 -39.48 -4.91 17.60
CA LEU A 206 -38.63 -6.00 17.18
C LEU A 206 -37.82 -5.56 15.95
N THR A 207 -36.53 -5.74 16.02
CA THR A 207 -35.63 -5.69 14.85
C THR A 207 -35.01 -7.06 14.64
N ALA A 208 -35.10 -7.59 13.44
CA ALA A 208 -34.40 -8.81 13.02
C ALA A 208 -33.75 -8.60 11.66
N GLY A 209 -32.63 -9.25 11.42
CA GLY A 209 -31.91 -9.11 10.17
C GLY A 209 -31.03 -10.32 9.84
N TYR A 210 -30.65 -10.39 8.59
CA TYR A 210 -29.68 -11.35 8.08
C TYR A 210 -28.63 -10.59 7.27
N PHE A 211 -27.37 -10.92 7.50
CA PHE A 211 -26.22 -10.37 6.79
C PHE A 211 -25.35 -11.48 6.22
N THR A 212 -24.85 -11.29 5.03
CA THR A 212 -23.81 -12.12 4.41
C THR A 212 -22.79 -11.25 3.70
N SER A 213 -21.55 -11.71 3.69
CA SER A 213 -20.48 -11.08 2.93
C SER A 213 -19.52 -12.15 2.42
N ASP A 214 -19.13 -11.99 1.14
CA ASP A 214 -18.08 -12.76 0.50
C ASP A 214 -16.92 -11.83 0.16
N THR A 215 -15.70 -12.30 0.40
CA THR A 215 -14.48 -11.55 0.10
C THR A 215 -13.51 -12.44 -0.67
N THR A 216 -13.06 -11.95 -1.81
CA THR A 216 -11.99 -12.56 -2.59
C THR A 216 -10.77 -11.64 -2.51
N LEU A 217 -9.64 -12.20 -2.07
CA LEU A 217 -8.35 -11.52 -2.02
C LEU A 217 -7.39 -12.23 -2.97
N THR A 218 -6.85 -11.47 -3.91
CA THR A 218 -5.74 -11.91 -4.76
C THR A 218 -4.51 -11.06 -4.42
N GLU A 219 -3.41 -11.71 -4.08
CA GLU A 219 -2.17 -11.05 -3.71
C GLU A 219 -0.99 -11.67 -4.45
N LEU A 220 -0.13 -10.81 -5.01
CA LEU A 220 1.11 -11.21 -5.66
C LEU A 220 2.22 -10.28 -5.18
N ASN A 221 3.27 -10.87 -4.59
CA ASN A 221 4.46 -10.14 -4.17
C ASN A 221 5.68 -10.70 -4.90
N GLN A 222 6.42 -9.83 -5.60
CA GLN A 222 7.64 -10.16 -6.31
C GLN A 222 8.82 -9.42 -5.70
N PHE A 223 9.82 -10.17 -5.26
CA PHE A 223 11.07 -9.64 -4.72
C PHE A 223 12.12 -9.61 -5.84
N ASN A 224 12.54 -8.42 -6.21
CA ASN A 224 13.49 -8.18 -7.30
C ASN A 224 14.79 -7.60 -6.75
N TYR A 225 15.91 -8.09 -7.28
CA TYR A 225 17.26 -7.64 -6.93
C TYR A 225 17.96 -7.11 -8.19
N PRO A 226 17.64 -5.91 -8.68
CA PRO A 226 18.16 -5.41 -9.95
C PRO A 226 19.68 -5.23 -9.96
N GLY A 227 20.29 -5.03 -8.79
CA GLY A 227 21.74 -4.88 -8.63
C GLY A 227 22.47 -6.19 -8.37
N SER A 228 21.76 -7.35 -8.37
CA SER A 228 22.45 -8.62 -8.16
C SER A 228 23.33 -8.96 -9.35
N VAL A 229 24.59 -9.27 -9.06
CA VAL A 229 25.56 -9.84 -10.01
C VAL A 229 25.57 -11.35 -9.78
N GLY A 230 24.62 -12.04 -10.36
CA GLY A 230 24.51 -13.49 -10.27
C GLY A 230 24.60 -14.15 -11.63
#